data_58145292637c3a3ae2d20af9d0a60eaa
#
_entry.id   58145292637c3a3ae2d20af9d0a60eaa
#
_cell.length_a   1.000
_cell.length_b   1.000
_cell.length_c   1.000
_cell.angle_alpha   90.00
_cell.angle_beta   90.00
_cell.angle_gamma   90.00
#
_symmetry.space_group_name_H-M   'P 1'
#
loop_
_entity.id
_entity.type
_entity.pdbx_description
1 polymer ?
#
loop_
_entity_poly.entity_id
_entity_poly.type
_entity_poly.pdbx_seq_one_letter_code
_entity_poly.pdbx_strand_id
1 'polypeptide(L)'
;MTVYEVKILPEYYIEVLAGIKTYESRIYDRNYQSGDKLILKEWNGTMFTGRVIECLITDVYCGEFAKDGYCILSFKILFPDSEPIIPVKVYTELFYMYNKLRRECEALREEIHK
;
A
#
# COMPACT_ATOMS: atom_id res chain seq x y z
N MET A 1 11.92 9.01 -15.75
CA MET A 1 11.05 8.49 -14.67
C MET A 1 9.66 8.26 -15.21
N THR A 2 9.15 7.06 -15.08
CA THR A 2 7.77 6.74 -15.45
C THR A 2 6.88 6.83 -14.20
N VAL A 3 5.65 7.26 -14.39
CA VAL A 3 4.66 7.37 -13.32
C VAL A 3 3.55 6.37 -13.60
N TYR A 4 3.29 5.48 -12.65
CA TYR A 4 2.23 4.47 -12.74
C TYR A 4 1.14 4.77 -11.72
N GLU A 5 -0.11 4.70 -12.16
CA GLU A 5 -1.27 4.83 -11.27
C GLU A 5 -1.90 3.46 -11.08
N VAL A 6 -2.08 3.04 -9.83
CA VAL A 6 -2.66 1.75 -9.49
C VAL A 6 -3.71 1.89 -8.40
N LYS A 7 -4.67 0.98 -8.40
CA LYS A 7 -5.72 0.92 -7.38
C LYS A 7 -5.20 0.24 -6.13
N ILE A 8 -5.61 0.73 -4.97
CA ILE A 8 -5.34 0.10 -3.69
C ILE A 8 -6.62 0.10 -2.84
N LEU A 9 -6.90 -1.02 -2.18
CA LEU A 9 -8.06 -1.13 -1.30
C LEU A 9 -7.85 -0.31 -0.02
N PRO A 10 -8.93 0.18 0.61
CA PRO A 10 -8.82 1.02 1.80
C PRO A 10 -8.01 0.39 2.94
N GLU A 11 -8.16 -0.91 3.16
CA GLU A 11 -7.42 -1.63 4.19
C GLU A 11 -5.91 -1.59 3.96
N TYR A 12 -5.47 -1.71 2.71
CA TYR A 12 -4.05 -1.63 2.36
C TYR A 12 -3.55 -0.18 2.30
N TYR A 13 -4.43 0.75 1.91
CA TYR A 13 -4.11 2.18 1.94
C TYR A 13 -3.67 2.62 3.33
N ILE A 14 -4.39 2.19 4.36
CA ILE A 14 -4.07 2.51 5.75
C ILE A 14 -2.73 1.89 6.15
N GLU A 15 -2.47 0.65 5.74
CA GLU A 15 -1.20 -0.02 6.04
C GLU A 15 -0.01 0.69 5.40
N VAL A 16 -0.16 1.14 4.16
CA VAL A 16 0.89 1.89 3.47
C VAL A 16 1.12 3.24 4.17
N LEU A 17 0.04 3.95 4.46
CA LEU A 17 0.12 5.26 5.10
C LEU A 17 0.79 5.18 6.47
N ALA A 18 0.52 4.12 7.21
CA ALA A 18 1.13 3.88 8.53
C ALA A 18 2.57 3.34 8.45
N GLY A 19 3.09 3.10 7.25
CA GLY A 19 4.44 2.56 7.08
C GLY A 19 4.57 1.07 7.38
N ILE A 20 3.46 0.36 7.57
CA ILE A 20 3.45 -1.07 7.86
C ILE A 20 3.67 -1.87 6.58
N LYS A 21 3.01 -1.48 5.50
CA LYS A 21 3.15 -2.12 4.20
C LYS A 21 4.05 -1.26 3.30
N THR A 22 5.17 -1.83 2.89
CA THR A 22 6.17 -1.15 2.05
C THR A 22 6.39 -1.84 0.72
N TYR A 23 5.46 -2.69 0.32
CA TYR A 23 5.52 -3.44 -0.93
C TYR A 23 4.12 -3.66 -1.50
N GLU A 24 4.06 -3.99 -2.78
CA GLU A 24 2.83 -4.31 -3.49
C GLU A 24 3.10 -5.47 -4.45
N SER A 25 2.26 -6.51 -4.42
CA SER A 25 2.33 -7.60 -5.37
C SER A 25 1.35 -7.30 -6.51
N ARG A 26 1.85 -7.28 -7.75
CA ARG A 26 1.03 -6.91 -8.91
C ARG A 26 1.35 -7.80 -10.11
N ILE A 27 0.39 -7.89 -11.04
CA ILE A 27 0.64 -8.50 -12.35
C ILE A 27 1.71 -7.67 -13.05
N TYR A 28 2.72 -8.35 -13.60
CA TYR A 28 3.79 -7.70 -14.34
C TYR A 28 3.30 -7.42 -15.77
N ASP A 29 2.37 -6.49 -15.89
CA ASP A 29 1.77 -6.05 -17.15
C ASP A 29 2.31 -4.72 -17.66
N ARG A 30 3.19 -4.11 -16.88
CA ARG A 30 3.87 -2.85 -17.19
C ARG A 30 5.35 -3.01 -16.88
N ASN A 31 6.18 -2.20 -17.52
CA ASN A 31 7.63 -2.26 -17.32
C ASN A 31 8.05 -1.47 -16.07
N TYR A 32 7.64 -1.95 -14.90
CA TYR A 32 8.01 -1.32 -13.63
C TYR A 32 9.51 -1.39 -13.41
N GLN A 33 10.10 -0.28 -13.02
CA GLN A 33 11.54 -0.20 -12.73
C GLN A 33 11.80 0.58 -11.45
N SER A 34 12.89 0.19 -10.78
CA SER A 34 13.38 0.95 -9.63
C SER A 34 13.67 2.39 -10.03
N GLY A 35 13.26 3.33 -9.20
CA GLY A 35 13.37 4.76 -9.49
C GLY A 35 12.13 5.37 -10.12
N ASP A 36 11.17 4.54 -10.56
CA ASP A 36 9.90 5.04 -11.08
C ASP A 36 8.95 5.41 -9.94
N LYS A 37 7.94 6.22 -10.27
CA LYS A 37 6.95 6.70 -9.33
C LYS A 37 5.70 5.83 -9.40
N LEU A 38 5.15 5.49 -8.25
CA LEU A 38 3.92 4.72 -8.13
C LEU A 38 2.90 5.56 -7.37
N ILE A 39 1.75 5.80 -7.98
CA ILE A 39 0.65 6.51 -7.33
C ILE A 39 -0.41 5.49 -6.93
N LEU A 40 -0.57 5.30 -5.63
CA LEU A 40 -1.58 4.41 -5.06
C LEU A 40 -2.88 5.19 -4.88
N LYS A 41 -3.90 4.85 -5.66
CA LYS A 41 -5.21 5.52 -5.64
C LYS A 41 -6.21 4.64 -4.90
N GLU A 42 -6.70 5.12 -3.77
CA GLU A 42 -7.66 4.36 -2.97
C GLU A 42 -8.95 4.11 -3.74
N TRP A 43 -9.35 2.84 -3.79
CA TRP A 43 -10.56 2.36 -4.45
C TRP A 43 -11.39 1.58 -3.44
N ASN A 44 -12.64 2.00 -3.22
CA ASN A 44 -13.50 1.38 -2.20
C ASN A 44 -14.30 0.17 -2.70
N GLY A 45 -14.01 -0.31 -3.90
CA GLY A 45 -14.75 -1.38 -4.56
C GLY A 45 -15.76 -0.87 -5.58
N THR A 46 -16.11 0.40 -5.54
CA THR A 46 -17.08 1.02 -6.44
C THR A 46 -16.51 2.25 -7.14
N MET A 47 -15.78 3.09 -6.42
CA MET A 47 -15.23 4.33 -6.96
C MET A 47 -13.93 4.69 -6.24
N PHE A 48 -13.17 5.61 -6.85
CA PHE A 48 -12.03 6.23 -6.20
C PHE A 48 -12.52 7.20 -5.13
N THR A 49 -11.86 7.15 -3.95
CA THR A 49 -12.24 8.01 -2.82
C THR A 49 -11.65 9.41 -2.92
N GLY A 50 -10.69 9.61 -3.81
CA GLY A 50 -9.94 10.86 -3.92
C GLY A 50 -8.64 10.85 -3.12
N ARG A 51 -8.42 9.86 -2.25
CA ARG A 51 -7.16 9.74 -1.51
C ARG A 51 -6.11 9.03 -2.34
N VAL A 52 -4.91 9.58 -2.36
CA VAL A 52 -3.78 9.02 -3.11
C VAL A 52 -2.51 9.08 -2.27
N ILE A 53 -1.61 8.14 -2.51
CA ILE A 53 -0.27 8.14 -1.92
C ILE A 53 0.73 8.06 -3.06
N GLU A 54 1.69 8.98 -3.09
CA GLU A 54 2.79 8.95 -4.05
C GLU A 54 3.96 8.20 -3.44
N CYS A 55 4.47 7.22 -4.18
CA CYS A 55 5.58 6.38 -3.75
C CYS A 55 6.69 6.35 -4.79
N LEU A 56 7.91 6.11 -4.33
CA LEU A 56 9.05 5.81 -5.19
C LEU A 56 9.30 4.31 -5.15
N ILE A 57 9.33 3.67 -6.32
CA ILE A 57 9.68 2.25 -6.43
C ILE A 57 11.18 2.10 -6.12
N THR A 58 11.50 1.32 -5.11
CA THR A 58 12.88 1.09 -4.69
C THR A 58 13.44 -0.23 -5.22
N ASP A 59 12.57 -1.21 -5.47
CA ASP A 59 12.98 -2.49 -6.02
C ASP A 59 11.82 -3.15 -6.76
N VAL A 60 12.14 -3.93 -7.78
CA VAL A 60 11.18 -4.74 -8.54
C VAL A 60 11.70 -6.17 -8.55
N TYR A 61 10.97 -7.06 -7.89
CA TYR A 61 11.35 -8.47 -7.79
C TYR A 61 10.39 -9.34 -8.60
N CYS A 62 10.94 -10.10 -9.54
CA CYS A 62 10.19 -11.04 -10.39
C CYS A 62 10.75 -12.46 -10.32
N GLY A 63 11.43 -12.81 -9.22
CA GLY A 63 12.09 -14.09 -9.03
C GLY A 63 11.17 -15.24 -8.65
N GLU A 64 11.76 -16.36 -8.26
CA GLU A 64 11.02 -17.60 -7.98
C GLU A 64 10.03 -17.51 -6.82
N PHE A 65 10.24 -16.58 -5.91
CA PHE A 65 9.31 -16.38 -4.77
C PHE A 65 8.12 -15.48 -5.10
N ALA A 66 8.11 -14.87 -6.27
CA ALA A 66 6.95 -14.15 -6.77
C ALA A 66 6.08 -15.14 -7.56
N LYS A 67 4.75 -14.94 -7.50
CA LYS A 67 3.82 -15.75 -8.28
C LYS A 67 4.11 -15.55 -9.78
N ASP A 68 3.96 -16.60 -10.58
CA ASP A 68 4.14 -16.52 -12.03
C ASP A 68 3.29 -15.39 -12.64
N GLY A 69 3.93 -14.55 -13.43
CA GLY A 69 3.29 -13.39 -14.05
C GLY A 69 3.10 -12.20 -13.12
N TYR A 70 3.59 -12.30 -11.87
CA TYR A 70 3.52 -11.22 -10.87
C TYR A 70 4.90 -10.69 -10.55
N CYS A 71 4.94 -9.47 -10.03
CA CYS A 71 6.14 -8.88 -9.46
C CYS A 71 5.82 -8.33 -8.07
N ILE A 72 6.85 -8.18 -7.27
CA ILE A 72 6.76 -7.53 -5.95
C ILE A 72 7.48 -6.19 -6.08
N LEU A 73 6.73 -5.12 -5.90
CA LEU A 73 7.25 -3.76 -5.94
C LEU A 73 7.51 -3.30 -4.51
N SER A 74 8.77 -3.05 -4.18
CA SER A 74 9.10 -2.39 -2.92
C SER A 74 9.10 -0.89 -3.15
N PHE A 75 8.60 -0.12 -2.19
CA PHE A 75 8.49 1.32 -2.36
C PHE A 75 8.63 2.07 -1.04
N LYS A 76 8.83 3.37 -1.15
CA LYS A 76 8.78 4.29 -0.02
C LYS A 76 7.87 5.45 -0.37
N ILE A 77 7.20 6.00 0.65
CA ILE A 77 6.30 7.14 0.46
C ILE A 77 7.13 8.39 0.16
N LEU A 78 6.69 9.14 -0.86
CA LEU A 78 7.24 10.44 -1.17
C LEU A 78 6.40 11.50 -0.48
N PHE A 79 7.03 12.24 0.44
CA PHE A 79 6.38 13.38 1.07
C PHE A 79 6.81 14.66 0.32
N PRO A 80 5.87 15.60 0.09
CA PRO A 80 6.27 16.89 -0.46
C PRO A 80 7.30 17.56 0.46
N ASP A 81 8.23 18.29 -0.14
CA ASP A 81 9.31 18.97 0.61
C ASP A 81 8.80 20.01 1.61
N SER A 82 7.55 20.39 1.54
CA SER A 82 6.92 21.37 2.39
C SER A 82 5.99 20.71 3.40
N GLU A 83 6.51 20.33 4.55
CA GLU A 83 5.81 19.86 5.75
C GLU A 83 5.19 18.46 5.70
N PRO A 84 5.15 17.76 6.85
CA PRO A 84 4.45 16.49 6.96
C PRO A 84 2.96 16.72 6.71
N ILE A 85 2.43 16.04 5.71
CA ILE A 85 1.05 16.15 5.25
C ILE A 85 0.07 15.68 6.31
N ILE A 86 0.52 14.81 7.22
CA ILE A 86 -0.33 14.22 8.25
C ILE A 86 0.28 14.53 9.61
N PRO A 87 -0.47 15.23 10.50
CA PRO A 87 -0.01 15.40 11.88
C PRO A 87 0.26 14.05 12.53
N VAL A 88 1.29 13.98 13.35
CA VAL A 88 1.68 12.75 14.06
C VAL A 88 0.50 12.15 14.82
N LYS A 89 -0.38 12.99 15.35
CA LYS A 89 -1.59 12.56 16.05
C LYS A 89 -2.52 11.74 15.16
N VAL A 90 -2.79 12.19 13.93
CA VAL A 90 -3.64 11.48 12.97
C VAL A 90 -2.99 10.15 12.59
N TYR A 91 -1.69 10.13 12.42
CA TYR A 91 -0.92 8.93 12.12
C TYR A 91 -1.08 7.88 13.23
N THR A 92 -0.99 8.31 14.47
CA THR A 92 -1.15 7.46 15.65
C THR A 92 -2.58 6.91 15.72
N GLU A 93 -3.58 7.72 15.45
CA GLU A 93 -4.98 7.29 15.45
C GLU A 93 -5.26 6.26 14.36
N LEU A 94 -4.74 6.48 13.14
CA LEU A 94 -4.88 5.52 12.05
C LEU A 94 -4.21 4.19 12.37
N PHE A 95 -3.02 4.23 12.95
CA PHE A 95 -2.30 3.04 13.38
C PHE A 95 -3.08 2.27 14.44
N TYR A 96 -3.68 2.98 15.37
CA TYR A 96 -4.50 2.40 16.43
C TYR A 96 -5.75 1.72 15.87
N MET A 97 -6.44 2.38 14.96
CA MET A 97 -7.62 1.83 14.28
C MET A 97 -7.27 0.58 13.48
N TYR A 98 -6.15 0.63 12.77
CA TYR A 98 -5.67 -0.52 12.00
C TYR A 98 -5.43 -1.74 12.89
N ASN A 99 -4.72 -1.55 14.00
CA ASN A 99 -4.43 -2.65 14.92
C ASN A 99 -5.70 -3.22 15.55
N LYS A 100 -6.67 -2.39 15.85
CA LYS A 100 -7.96 -2.82 16.39
C LYS A 100 -8.71 -3.69 15.38
N LEU A 101 -8.82 -3.23 14.14
CA LEU A 101 -9.48 -3.98 13.07
C LEU A 101 -8.78 -5.31 12.80
N ARG A 102 -7.46 -5.30 12.81
CA ARG A 102 -6.67 -6.52 12.61
C ARG A 102 -6.96 -7.55 13.70
N ARG A 103 -7.01 -7.14 14.95
CA ARG A 103 -7.33 -8.02 16.08
C ARG A 103 -8.74 -8.61 15.97
N GLU A 104 -9.71 -7.81 15.57
CA GLU A 104 -11.09 -8.26 15.36
C GLU A 104 -11.16 -9.29 14.24
N CYS A 105 -10.44 -9.06 13.13
CA CYS A 105 -10.39 -10.02 12.02
C CYS A 105 -9.71 -11.33 12.42
N GLU A 106 -8.64 -11.28 13.19
CA GLU A 106 -7.96 -12.48 13.69
C GLU A 106 -8.86 -13.28 14.63
N ALA A 107 -9.57 -12.61 15.52
CA ALA A 107 -10.51 -13.26 16.43
C ALA A 107 -11.63 -13.97 15.66
N LEU A 108 -12.19 -13.33 14.63
CA LEU A 108 -13.21 -13.94 13.77
C LEU A 108 -12.68 -15.14 13.00
N ARG A 109 -11.44 -15.08 12.53
CA ARG A 109 -10.80 -16.23 11.86
C ARG A 109 -10.64 -17.42 12.80
N GLU A 110 -10.24 -17.18 14.04
CA GLU A 110 -10.11 -18.23 15.04
C GLU A 110 -11.46 -18.89 15.34
N GLU A 111 -12.54 -18.13 15.43
CA GLU A 111 -13.89 -18.65 15.63
C GLU A 111 -14.37 -19.53 14.47
N ILE A 112 -14.02 -19.16 13.24
CA ILE A 112 -14.42 -19.91 12.03
C ILE A 112 -13.66 -21.24 11.93
N HIS A 113 -12.46 -21.33 12.46
CA HIS A 113 -11.61 -22.51 12.37
C HIS A 113 -11.68 -23.46 13.57
N LYS A 114 -12.55 -23.19 14.52
CA LYS A 114 -12.75 -24.07 15.68
C LYS A 114 -13.70 -25.22 15.32
#